data_e6152101cca57d9515575ac89612114f
#
_entry.id   e6152101cca57d9515575ac89612114f
#
_cell.length_a   1.000
_cell.length_b   1.000
_cell.length_c   1.000
_cell.angle_alpha   90.00
_cell.angle_beta   90.00
_cell.angle_gamma   90.00
#
_symmetry.space_group_name_H-M   'P 1'
#
loop_
_entity.id
_entity.type
_entity.pdbx_description
1 polymer ?
#
loop_
_entity_poly.entity_id
_entity_poly.type
_entity_poly.pdbx_seq_one_letter_code
_entity_poly.pdbx_strand_id
1 'polypeptide(L)'
;MIYFREGKSISSKFADRLHENFYGSVIPCHKSADIPLTIKATQLASKVDAIIIMSGDSDYVELVTHLKGEGVRVEIAAVKETTARILIDKSDYMHEITSNDWFVYKAPK
;
A
#
# COMPACT_ATOMS: atom_id res chain seq x y z
N MET A 1 -1.46 -4.63 -8.58
CA MET A 1 -1.48 -3.44 -7.69
C MET A 1 -2.94 -3.10 -7.34
N ILE A 2 -3.20 -2.83 -6.08
CA ILE A 2 -4.53 -2.41 -5.63
C ILE A 2 -4.37 -1.10 -4.89
N TYR A 3 -5.12 -0.09 -5.31
CA TYR A 3 -5.14 1.23 -4.69
C TYR A 3 -6.45 1.42 -3.95
N PHE A 4 -6.37 1.62 -2.64
CA PHE A 4 -7.52 1.88 -1.79
C PHE A 4 -7.70 3.39 -1.68
N ARG A 5 -8.78 3.89 -2.26
CA ARG A 5 -9.05 5.31 -2.35
C ARG A 5 -9.90 5.78 -1.18
N GLU A 6 -9.37 6.70 -0.40
CA GLU A 6 -10.13 7.43 0.61
C GLU A 6 -10.67 8.72 -0.01
N GLY A 7 -11.95 9.03 0.23
CA GLY A 7 -12.56 10.25 -0.25
C GLY A 7 -12.87 10.24 -1.75
N LYS A 8 -13.06 11.45 -2.31
CA LYS A 8 -13.59 11.64 -3.68
C LYS A 8 -12.54 12.15 -4.67
N SER A 9 -11.27 12.15 -4.32
CA SER A 9 -10.28 13.00 -4.99
C SER A 9 -9.53 12.36 -6.15
N ILE A 10 -9.88 11.16 -6.59
CA ILE A 10 -9.15 10.52 -7.70
C ILE A 10 -9.91 10.65 -8.98
N SER A 11 -9.26 11.19 -10.02
CA SER A 11 -9.84 11.30 -11.34
C SER A 11 -9.98 9.93 -11.99
N SER A 12 -10.95 9.79 -12.90
CA SER A 12 -11.10 8.61 -13.71
C SER A 12 -9.85 8.30 -14.55
N LYS A 13 -9.13 9.34 -14.96
CA LYS A 13 -7.87 9.18 -15.72
C LYS A 13 -6.80 8.45 -14.92
N PHE A 14 -6.69 8.72 -13.62
CA PHE A 14 -5.74 8.01 -12.77
C PHE A 14 -6.11 6.53 -12.65
N ALA A 15 -7.38 6.24 -12.42
CA ALA A 15 -7.85 4.87 -12.32
C ALA A 15 -7.60 4.10 -13.63
N ASP A 16 -7.87 4.72 -14.78
CA ASP A 16 -7.63 4.13 -16.10
C ASP A 16 -6.15 3.84 -16.31
N ARG A 17 -5.27 4.78 -15.98
CA ARG A 17 -3.83 4.60 -16.11
C ARG A 17 -3.31 3.48 -15.21
N LEU A 18 -3.81 3.40 -13.98
CA LEU A 18 -3.43 2.36 -13.05
C LEU A 18 -3.81 0.98 -13.61
N HIS A 19 -5.01 0.87 -14.16
CA HIS A 19 -5.49 -0.37 -14.77
C HIS A 19 -4.70 -0.73 -16.04
N GLU A 20 -4.53 0.22 -16.96
CA GLU A 20 -3.93 -0.04 -18.28
C GLU A 20 -2.43 -0.29 -18.21
N ASN A 21 -1.71 0.48 -17.38
CA ASN A 21 -0.24 0.46 -17.37
C ASN A 21 0.35 -0.44 -16.27
N PHE A 22 -0.39 -0.70 -15.20
CA PHE A 22 0.12 -1.41 -14.03
C PHE A 22 -0.75 -2.58 -13.61
N TYR A 23 -1.75 -2.93 -14.39
CA TYR A 23 -2.73 -3.98 -14.07
C TYR A 23 -3.35 -3.76 -12.69
N GLY A 24 -3.51 -2.49 -12.31
CA GLY A 24 -3.99 -2.11 -11.00
C GLY A 24 -5.51 -1.96 -10.94
N SER A 25 -6.02 -1.98 -9.74
CA SER A 25 -7.44 -1.76 -9.45
C SER A 25 -7.57 -0.64 -8.42
N VAL A 26 -8.63 0.15 -8.54
CA VAL A 26 -8.98 1.16 -7.55
C VAL A 26 -10.20 0.69 -6.78
N ILE A 27 -10.07 0.61 -5.46
CA ILE A 27 -11.18 0.22 -4.58
C ILE A 27 -11.58 1.45 -3.75
N PRO A 28 -12.78 1.99 -3.95
CA PRO A 28 -13.25 3.12 -3.14
C PRO A 28 -13.56 2.67 -1.72
N CYS A 29 -13.17 3.48 -0.74
CA CYS A 29 -13.40 3.20 0.66
C CYS A 29 -14.38 4.20 1.23
N HIS A 30 -15.27 3.72 2.13
CA HIS A 30 -16.29 4.58 2.75
C HIS A 30 -15.65 5.63 3.65
N LYS A 31 -14.65 5.23 4.44
CA LYS A 31 -13.90 6.11 5.34
C LYS A 31 -12.40 5.85 5.17
N SER A 32 -11.77 5.31 6.19
CA SER A 32 -10.37 4.90 6.15
C SER A 32 -10.16 3.69 5.24
N ALA A 33 -9.01 3.63 4.60
CA ALA A 33 -8.60 2.47 3.81
C ALA A 33 -8.11 1.30 4.67
N ASP A 34 -7.89 1.49 5.96
CA ASP A 34 -7.23 0.51 6.83
C ASP A 34 -7.96 -0.83 6.87
N ILE A 35 -9.26 -0.81 7.08
CA ILE A 35 -10.05 -2.05 7.17
C ILE A 35 -10.19 -2.72 5.80
N PRO A 36 -10.58 -2.02 4.72
CA PRO A 36 -10.64 -2.65 3.39
C PRO A 36 -9.31 -3.23 2.93
N LEU A 37 -8.20 -2.53 3.17
CA LEU A 37 -6.88 -3.01 2.82
C LEU A 37 -6.54 -4.29 3.61
N THR A 38 -6.80 -4.29 4.90
CA THR A 38 -6.55 -5.44 5.78
C THR A 38 -7.35 -6.67 5.34
N ILE A 39 -8.62 -6.48 5.03
CA ILE A 39 -9.48 -7.57 4.53
C ILE A 39 -8.91 -8.14 3.23
N LYS A 40 -8.56 -7.28 2.29
CA LYS A 40 -8.04 -7.70 0.99
C LYS A 40 -6.72 -8.44 1.12
N ALA A 41 -5.79 -7.91 1.91
CA ALA A 41 -4.50 -8.55 2.14
C ALA A 41 -4.68 -9.94 2.76
N THR A 42 -5.58 -10.08 3.72
CA THR A 42 -5.88 -11.35 4.37
C THR A 42 -6.47 -12.36 3.38
N GLN A 43 -7.37 -11.91 2.51
CA GLN A 43 -7.95 -12.76 1.48
C GLN A 43 -6.92 -13.25 0.46
N LEU A 44 -5.92 -12.41 0.15
CA LEU A 44 -4.90 -12.74 -0.84
C LEU A 44 -3.76 -13.58 -0.26
N ALA A 45 -3.64 -13.68 1.05
CA ALA A 45 -2.51 -14.33 1.71
C ALA A 45 -2.27 -15.76 1.23
N SER A 46 -3.32 -16.51 0.93
CA SER A 46 -3.21 -17.89 0.43
C SER A 46 -2.93 -17.98 -1.07
N LYS A 47 -2.93 -16.86 -1.78
CA LYS A 47 -2.85 -16.81 -3.24
C LYS A 47 -1.58 -16.15 -3.77
N VAL A 48 -0.76 -15.58 -2.88
CA VAL A 48 0.43 -14.82 -3.28
C VAL A 48 1.61 -15.24 -2.42
N ASP A 49 2.82 -15.02 -2.95
CA ASP A 49 4.06 -15.34 -2.24
C ASP A 49 4.53 -14.14 -1.39
N ALA A 50 4.22 -12.94 -1.84
CA ALA A 50 4.63 -11.71 -1.18
C ALA A 50 3.57 -10.63 -1.31
N ILE A 51 3.50 -9.78 -0.28
CA ILE A 51 2.62 -8.59 -0.26
C ILE A 51 3.50 -7.40 0.07
N ILE A 52 3.36 -6.33 -0.73
CA ILE A 52 4.01 -5.06 -0.46
C ILE A 52 2.93 -4.08 0.01
N ILE A 53 3.08 -3.56 1.23
CA ILE A 53 2.18 -2.56 1.79
C ILE A 53 2.86 -1.20 1.69
N MET A 54 2.24 -0.27 0.96
CA MET A 54 2.75 1.09 0.82
C MET A 54 2.17 1.99 1.90
N SER A 55 2.63 1.81 3.12
CA SER A 55 2.22 2.61 4.27
C SER A 55 3.28 2.53 5.37
N GLY A 56 3.45 3.63 6.10
CA GLY A 56 4.31 3.68 7.28
C GLY A 56 3.53 3.67 8.60
N ASP A 57 2.23 3.43 8.54
CA ASP A 57 1.36 3.49 9.71
C ASP A 57 1.54 2.27 10.62
N SER A 58 1.80 2.52 11.90
CA SER A 58 1.96 1.46 12.91
C SER A 58 0.73 0.58 13.08
N ASP A 59 -0.45 1.05 12.66
CA ASP A 59 -1.68 0.26 12.72
C ASP A 59 -1.58 -1.03 11.90
N TYR A 60 -0.67 -1.08 10.91
CA TYR A 60 -0.48 -2.27 10.09
C TYR A 60 0.46 -3.32 10.70
N VAL A 61 1.03 -3.08 11.88
CA VAL A 61 1.94 -4.04 12.53
C VAL A 61 1.26 -5.40 12.75
N GLU A 62 0.01 -5.38 13.21
CA GLU A 62 -0.73 -6.62 13.45
C GLU A 62 -1.02 -7.36 12.15
N LEU A 63 -1.34 -6.63 11.08
CA LEU A 63 -1.54 -7.22 9.76
C LEU A 63 -0.25 -7.87 9.25
N VAL A 64 0.89 -7.19 9.36
CA VAL A 64 2.18 -7.74 8.96
C VAL A 64 2.47 -9.04 9.71
N THR A 65 2.27 -9.02 11.03
CA THR A 65 2.48 -10.20 11.87
C THR A 65 1.59 -11.36 11.45
N HIS A 66 0.32 -11.09 11.20
CA HIS A 66 -0.64 -12.11 10.75
C HIS A 66 -0.22 -12.71 9.41
N LEU A 67 0.10 -11.88 8.44
CA LEU A 67 0.48 -12.34 7.09
C LEU A 67 1.76 -13.18 7.13
N LYS A 68 2.74 -12.77 7.92
CA LYS A 68 3.97 -13.55 8.10
C LYS A 68 3.67 -14.91 8.74
N GLY A 69 2.75 -14.95 9.70
CA GLY A 69 2.29 -16.20 10.29
C GLY A 69 1.63 -17.14 9.29
N GLU A 70 1.03 -16.59 8.23
CA GLU A 70 0.44 -17.37 7.13
C GLU A 70 1.47 -17.76 6.06
N GLY A 71 2.75 -17.46 6.27
CA GLY A 71 3.81 -17.83 5.33
C GLY A 71 4.02 -16.83 4.19
N VAL A 72 3.43 -15.65 4.26
CA VAL A 72 3.59 -14.61 3.23
C VAL A 72 4.80 -13.77 3.55
N ARG A 73 5.64 -13.48 2.55
CA ARG A 73 6.68 -12.47 2.68
C ARG A 73 6.02 -11.08 2.65
N VAL A 74 6.29 -10.27 3.65
CA VAL A 74 5.70 -8.93 3.75
C VAL A 74 6.78 -7.87 3.66
N GLU A 75 6.64 -6.98 2.69
CA GLU A 75 7.53 -5.85 2.47
C GLU A 75 6.75 -4.56 2.67
N ILE A 76 7.45 -3.53 3.14
CA ILE A 76 6.87 -2.20 3.33
C ILE A 76 7.53 -1.25 2.35
N ALA A 77 6.75 -0.36 1.74
CA ALA A 77 7.27 0.74 0.93
C ALA A 77 6.75 2.05 1.53
N ALA A 78 7.65 2.88 2.05
CA ALA A 78 7.27 4.10 2.74
C ALA A 78 8.45 5.06 2.91
N VAL A 79 8.16 6.28 3.33
CA VAL A 79 9.17 7.26 3.70
C VAL A 79 9.71 6.88 5.08
N LYS A 80 10.99 6.58 5.16
CA LYS A 80 11.61 6.04 6.37
C LYS A 80 11.43 6.94 7.59
N GLU A 81 11.60 8.25 7.41
CA GLU A 81 11.55 9.23 8.49
C GLU A 81 10.17 9.33 9.13
N THR A 82 9.11 9.00 8.40
CA THR A 82 7.73 9.05 8.89
C THR A 82 7.14 7.67 9.15
N THR A 83 7.94 6.61 9.04
CA THR A 83 7.49 5.25 9.25
C THR A 83 7.78 4.80 10.67
N ALA A 84 6.80 4.19 11.31
CA ALA A 84 6.95 3.62 12.64
C ALA A 84 8.07 2.56 12.65
N ARG A 85 9.01 2.68 13.57
CA ARG A 85 10.16 1.78 13.66
C ARG A 85 9.73 0.32 13.81
N ILE A 86 8.70 0.07 14.61
CA ILE A 86 8.21 -1.28 14.83
C ILE A 86 7.70 -1.92 13.53
N LEU A 87 7.12 -1.13 12.63
CA LEU A 87 6.66 -1.63 11.33
C LEU A 87 7.85 -2.05 10.47
N ILE A 88 8.92 -1.25 10.47
CA ILE A 88 10.14 -1.59 9.74
C ILE A 88 10.73 -2.90 10.29
N ASP A 89 10.82 -3.02 11.60
CA ASP A 89 11.43 -4.17 12.25
C ASP A 89 10.63 -5.47 12.01
N LYS A 90 9.32 -5.38 11.89
CA LYS A 90 8.45 -6.54 11.66
C LYS A 90 8.40 -6.97 10.19
N SER A 91 8.63 -6.06 9.26
CA SER A 91 8.60 -6.38 7.83
C SER A 91 9.82 -7.23 7.43
N ASP A 92 9.70 -7.96 6.35
CA ASP A 92 10.82 -8.73 5.79
C ASP A 92 11.77 -7.86 5.00
N TYR A 93 11.27 -6.76 4.45
CA TYR A 93 12.09 -5.80 3.70
C TYR A 93 11.41 -4.44 3.67
N MET A 94 12.21 -3.39 3.69
CA MET A 94 11.76 -1.99 3.61
C MET A 94 12.23 -1.37 2.29
N HIS A 95 11.29 -0.98 1.45
CA HIS A 95 11.54 -0.15 0.28
C HIS A 95 11.44 1.31 0.69
N GLU A 96 12.58 1.97 0.79
CA GLU A 96 12.60 3.37 1.20
C GLU A 96 12.21 4.28 0.05
N ILE A 97 11.11 5.03 0.23
CA ILE A 97 10.69 6.04 -0.74
C ILE A 97 11.47 7.32 -0.43
N THR A 98 12.18 7.82 -1.43
CA THR A 98 13.03 9.00 -1.30
C THR A 98 12.55 10.11 -2.24
N SER A 99 13.19 11.28 -2.17
CA SER A 99 12.89 12.39 -3.07
C SER A 99 13.10 12.03 -4.54
N ASN A 100 13.89 11.00 -4.84
CA ASN A 100 14.10 10.51 -6.21
C ASN A 100 12.85 9.81 -6.77
N ASP A 101 11.95 9.37 -5.91
CA ASP A 101 10.70 8.70 -6.30
C ASP A 101 9.55 9.70 -6.50
N TRP A 102 9.77 10.96 -6.21
CA TRP A 102 8.74 11.98 -6.27
C TRP A 102 8.80 12.76 -7.56
N PHE A 103 7.64 13.24 -8.00
CA PHE A 103 7.57 14.24 -9.06
C PHE A 103 6.61 15.35 -8.62
N VAL A 104 6.84 16.55 -9.16
CA VAL A 104 5.95 17.69 -8.89
C VAL A 104 5.01 17.84 -10.09
N TYR A 105 3.71 17.72 -9.83
CA TYR A 105 2.71 17.99 -10.85
C TYR A 105 2.60 19.48 -11.06
N LYS A 106 2.82 19.91 -12.30
CA LYS A 106 2.59 21.31 -12.71
C LYS A 106 1.31 21.33 -13.53
N ALA A 107 0.30 22.05 -13.02
CA ALA A 107 -0.91 22.23 -13.79
C ALA A 107 -0.57 22.92 -15.13
N PRO A 108 -1.21 22.50 -16.22
CA PRO A 108 -1.02 23.17 -17.52
C PRO A 108 -1.44 24.63 -17.37
N LYS A 109 -0.64 25.50 -17.89
CA LYS A 109 -0.94 26.94 -17.92
C LYS A 109 -2.08 27.22 -18.89
#